data_7365408389b97d455c44ac4b9c74d4b6
#
_entry.id   7365408389b97d455c44ac4b9c74d4b6
#
_cell.length_a   1.000
_cell.length_b   1.000
_cell.length_c   1.000
_cell.angle_alpha   90.00
_cell.angle_beta   90.00
_cell.angle_gamma   90.00
#
_symmetry.space_group_name_H-M   'P 1'
#
loop_
_entity.id
_entity.type
_entity.pdbx_description
1 polymer ?
#
loop_
_entity_poly.entity_id
_entity_poly.type
_entity_poly.pdbx_seq_one_letter_code
_entity_poly.pdbx_strand_id
1 'polypeptide(L)'
;FDAHYMMAGDPELAGQIKAMIENDGVNAEYATEQVANQMVEMFESMDNDYFRERAADIKDVTFRLKCNLLGLTIPDLTSIAEDSIIVAHDLTPSDTAQLNEFVKGFATEIGGKTSHSAIMANSLEIPAVVGCPGVCDACKTGDTLALDALDGVVEINPDAETVAKYEAKAEAFLKEKEELKVLKNEKSVTTDGHEVELAGNIGGFKDVEGVLTNGGEGVGLFRTEFLYMDSDHFPTEDEQFEAYKQVLE
;
A
#
# COMPACT_ATOMS: atom_id res chain seq x y z
N PHE A 1 -0.07 -3.21 14.11
CA PHE A 1 -0.48 -4.53 14.68
C PHE A 1 -1.13 -4.40 16.06
N ASP A 2 -0.75 -3.46 16.93
CA ASP A 2 -1.34 -3.33 18.28
C ASP A 2 -2.83 -2.97 18.22
N ALA A 3 -3.24 -2.11 17.29
CA ALA A 3 -4.64 -1.75 17.07
C ALA A 3 -5.49 -2.97 16.64
N HIS A 4 -4.98 -3.80 15.72
CA HIS A 4 -5.66 -5.02 15.28
C HIS A 4 -5.78 -6.06 16.41
N TYR A 5 -4.74 -6.18 17.25
CA TYR A 5 -4.79 -7.04 18.42
C TYR A 5 -5.86 -6.59 19.42
N MET A 6 -5.94 -5.28 19.69
CA MET A 6 -6.97 -4.74 20.56
C MET A 6 -8.38 -4.94 20.00
N MET A 7 -8.58 -4.73 18.69
CA MET A 7 -9.86 -4.97 18.02
C MET A 7 -10.27 -6.44 18.07
N ALA A 8 -9.35 -7.37 17.81
CA ALA A 8 -9.61 -8.81 17.89
C ALA A 8 -9.97 -9.26 19.32
N GLY A 9 -9.44 -8.58 20.32
CA GLY A 9 -9.71 -8.81 21.74
C GLY A 9 -10.87 -7.99 22.32
N ASP A 10 -11.56 -7.18 21.51
CA ASP A 10 -12.62 -6.31 21.98
C ASP A 10 -13.81 -7.12 22.54
N PRO A 11 -14.13 -6.92 23.84
CA PRO A 11 -15.25 -7.61 24.45
C PRO A 11 -16.61 -7.30 23.82
N GLU A 12 -16.77 -6.09 23.21
CA GLU A 12 -18.01 -5.69 22.57
C GLU A 12 -18.20 -6.45 21.25
N LEU A 13 -17.17 -6.53 20.39
CA LEU A 13 -17.20 -7.34 19.18
C LEU A 13 -17.49 -8.81 19.49
N ALA A 14 -16.75 -9.39 20.44
CA ALA A 14 -16.96 -10.76 20.84
C ALA A 14 -18.34 -11.00 21.46
N GLY A 15 -18.85 -10.04 22.24
CA GLY A 15 -20.19 -10.07 22.85
C GLY A 15 -21.31 -10.06 21.84
N GLN A 16 -21.23 -9.18 20.83
CA GLN A 16 -22.24 -9.09 19.76
C GLN A 16 -22.26 -10.37 18.90
N ILE A 17 -21.09 -10.92 18.55
CA ILE A 17 -21.00 -12.18 17.80
C ILE A 17 -21.64 -13.32 18.61
N LYS A 18 -21.31 -13.46 19.90
CA LYS A 18 -21.90 -14.50 20.78
C LYS A 18 -23.40 -14.35 20.92
N ALA A 19 -23.87 -13.11 21.13
CA ALA A 19 -25.31 -12.85 21.26
C ALA A 19 -26.08 -13.24 19.99
N MET A 20 -25.52 -12.98 18.81
CA MET A 20 -26.15 -13.39 17.54
C MET A 20 -26.19 -14.91 17.38
N ILE A 21 -25.11 -15.62 17.76
CA ILE A 21 -25.08 -17.08 17.74
C ILE A 21 -26.16 -17.65 18.67
N GLU A 22 -26.26 -17.14 19.91
CA GLU A 22 -27.18 -17.64 20.93
C GLU A 22 -28.64 -17.32 20.62
N ASN A 23 -28.93 -16.10 20.14
CA ASN A 23 -30.30 -15.63 19.93
C ASN A 23 -30.88 -16.08 18.58
N ASP A 24 -30.06 -16.06 17.53
CA ASP A 24 -30.51 -16.29 16.15
C ASP A 24 -30.17 -17.73 15.68
N GLY A 25 -29.38 -18.48 16.43
CA GLY A 25 -29.03 -19.86 16.13
C GLY A 25 -28.19 -20.01 14.87
N VAL A 26 -27.40 -19.00 14.54
CA VAL A 26 -26.50 -18.97 13.36
C VAL A 26 -25.10 -19.49 13.73
N ASN A 27 -24.31 -19.85 12.71
CA ASN A 27 -22.90 -20.25 12.94
C ASN A 27 -22.00 -19.04 13.21
N ALA A 28 -20.81 -19.30 13.75
CA ALA A 28 -19.88 -18.25 14.16
C ALA A 28 -19.38 -17.41 12.98
N GLU A 29 -19.15 -18.00 11.83
CA GLU A 29 -18.67 -17.34 10.62
C GLU A 29 -19.68 -16.32 10.10
N TYR A 30 -20.97 -16.73 10.06
CA TYR A 30 -22.05 -15.83 9.65
C TYR A 30 -22.24 -14.69 10.67
N ALA A 31 -22.25 -15.01 11.97
CA ALA A 31 -22.39 -14.02 13.02
C ALA A 31 -21.24 -12.98 12.94
N THR A 32 -20.01 -13.44 12.75
CA THR A 32 -18.83 -12.56 12.59
C THR A 32 -19.01 -11.63 11.39
N GLU A 33 -19.46 -12.14 10.25
CA GLU A 33 -19.68 -11.35 9.05
C GLU A 33 -20.79 -10.28 9.22
N GLN A 34 -21.91 -10.67 9.82
CA GLN A 34 -23.02 -9.73 10.04
C GLN A 34 -22.64 -8.61 11.02
N VAL A 35 -22.00 -8.93 12.13
CA VAL A 35 -21.53 -7.94 13.11
C VAL A 35 -20.48 -7.02 12.47
N ALA A 36 -19.53 -7.59 11.72
CA ALA A 36 -18.53 -6.80 11.00
C ALA A 36 -19.16 -5.82 10.02
N ASN A 37 -20.12 -6.27 9.20
CA ASN A 37 -20.80 -5.41 8.23
C ASN A 37 -21.56 -4.26 8.91
N GLN A 38 -22.24 -4.53 10.02
CA GLN A 38 -22.93 -3.50 10.80
C GLN A 38 -21.96 -2.45 11.34
N MET A 39 -20.80 -2.89 11.87
CA MET A 39 -19.78 -1.97 12.37
C MET A 39 -19.17 -1.15 11.24
N VAL A 40 -18.84 -1.78 10.12
CA VAL A 40 -18.31 -1.10 8.93
C VAL A 40 -19.28 -0.04 8.40
N GLU A 41 -20.55 -0.38 8.22
CA GLU A 41 -21.58 0.56 7.77
C GLU A 41 -21.71 1.76 8.74
N MET A 42 -21.65 1.50 10.04
CA MET A 42 -21.68 2.55 11.06
C MET A 42 -20.47 3.49 10.90
N PHE A 43 -19.26 2.97 10.79
CA PHE A 43 -18.04 3.78 10.66
C PHE A 43 -17.97 4.52 9.31
N GLU A 44 -18.38 3.88 8.22
CA GLU A 44 -18.43 4.51 6.88
C GLU A 44 -19.49 5.61 6.79
N SER A 45 -20.56 5.54 7.60
CA SER A 45 -21.60 6.57 7.67
C SER A 45 -21.15 7.83 8.44
N MET A 46 -20.07 7.76 9.19
CA MET A 46 -19.53 8.89 9.92
C MET A 46 -18.81 9.86 8.97
N ASP A 47 -19.08 11.14 9.07
CA ASP A 47 -18.42 12.18 8.26
C ASP A 47 -17.05 12.56 8.85
N ASN A 48 -16.17 11.57 8.96
CA ASN A 48 -14.83 11.72 9.51
C ASN A 48 -13.90 10.64 8.90
N ASP A 49 -12.82 11.08 8.27
CA ASP A 49 -11.87 10.20 7.58
C ASP A 49 -11.21 9.19 8.53
N TYR A 50 -10.93 9.57 9.76
CA TYR A 50 -10.39 8.67 10.79
C TYR A 50 -11.29 7.44 11.03
N PHE A 51 -12.60 7.63 11.10
CA PHE A 51 -13.54 6.51 11.29
C PHE A 51 -13.65 5.65 10.02
N ARG A 52 -13.55 6.26 8.83
CA ARG A 52 -13.52 5.50 7.57
C ARG A 52 -12.30 4.59 7.45
N GLU A 53 -11.13 5.05 7.91
CA GLU A 53 -9.93 4.22 7.98
C GLU A 53 -10.10 3.05 8.96
N ARG A 54 -10.76 3.28 10.10
CA ARG A 54 -11.10 2.23 11.06
C ARG A 54 -12.03 1.16 10.50
N ALA A 55 -12.91 1.51 9.55
CA ALA A 55 -13.72 0.52 8.84
C ALA A 55 -12.87 -0.50 8.07
N ALA A 56 -11.75 -0.07 7.48
CA ALA A 56 -10.80 -0.98 6.81
C ALA A 56 -10.12 -1.94 7.80
N ASP A 57 -9.71 -1.44 8.97
CA ASP A 57 -9.14 -2.28 10.04
C ASP A 57 -10.14 -3.35 10.53
N ILE A 58 -11.41 -2.98 10.71
CA ILE A 58 -12.47 -3.92 11.10
C ILE A 58 -12.64 -5.01 10.03
N LYS A 59 -12.66 -4.64 8.75
CA LYS A 59 -12.72 -5.60 7.63
C LYS A 59 -11.56 -6.59 7.69
N ASP A 60 -10.33 -6.12 7.88
CA ASP A 60 -9.14 -6.99 7.94
C ASP A 60 -9.19 -7.94 9.15
N VAL A 61 -9.42 -7.42 10.35
CA VAL A 61 -9.49 -8.23 11.58
C VAL A 61 -10.59 -9.29 11.49
N THR A 62 -11.78 -8.92 11.04
CA THR A 62 -12.91 -9.85 10.94
C THR A 62 -12.75 -10.86 9.81
N PHE A 63 -12.09 -10.49 8.70
CA PHE A 63 -11.69 -11.44 7.66
C PHE A 63 -10.75 -12.52 8.22
N ARG A 64 -9.74 -12.12 8.98
CA ARG A 64 -8.81 -13.06 9.64
C ARG A 64 -9.50 -13.97 10.64
N LEU A 65 -10.45 -13.42 11.42
CA LEU A 65 -11.28 -14.23 12.30
C LEU A 65 -12.09 -15.27 11.53
N LYS A 66 -12.74 -14.88 10.44
CA LYS A 66 -13.50 -15.81 9.57
C LYS A 66 -12.60 -16.89 8.98
N CYS A 67 -11.42 -16.54 8.47
CA CYS A 67 -10.47 -17.53 7.96
C CYS A 67 -10.09 -18.56 9.04
N ASN A 68 -9.81 -18.10 10.25
CA ASN A 68 -9.51 -19.00 11.38
C ASN A 68 -10.70 -19.91 11.72
N LEU A 69 -11.92 -19.38 11.76
CA LEU A 69 -13.13 -20.17 12.02
C LEU A 69 -13.37 -21.24 10.94
N LEU A 70 -13.12 -20.91 9.68
CA LEU A 70 -13.26 -21.80 8.54
C LEU A 70 -12.08 -22.76 8.36
N GLY A 71 -11.01 -22.62 9.14
CA GLY A 71 -9.77 -23.40 8.97
C GLY A 71 -9.03 -23.07 7.68
N LEU A 72 -9.26 -21.90 7.11
CA LEU A 72 -8.57 -21.42 5.91
C LEU A 72 -7.20 -20.83 6.28
N THR A 73 -6.19 -21.19 5.51
CA THR A 73 -4.86 -20.59 5.66
C THR A 73 -4.81 -19.30 4.86
N ILE A 74 -4.54 -18.20 5.52
CA ILE A 74 -4.21 -16.93 4.85
C ILE A 74 -2.80 -17.07 4.29
N PRO A 75 -2.56 -16.79 3.00
CA PRO A 75 -1.21 -16.81 2.45
C PRO A 75 -0.29 -15.87 3.23
N ASP A 76 0.85 -16.38 3.66
CA ASP A 76 1.90 -15.57 4.29
C ASP A 76 2.80 -14.98 3.21
N LEU A 77 2.62 -13.71 2.91
CA LEU A 77 3.38 -13.00 1.89
C LEU A 77 4.87 -12.87 2.26
N THR A 78 5.21 -12.98 3.55
CA THR A 78 6.63 -12.96 3.97
C THR A 78 7.37 -14.23 3.59
N SER A 79 6.65 -15.31 3.32
CA SER A 79 7.21 -16.61 2.93
C SER A 79 7.57 -16.70 1.44
N ILE A 80 7.28 -15.68 0.64
CA ILE A 80 7.65 -15.62 -0.77
C ILE A 80 9.18 -15.57 -0.88
N ALA A 81 9.77 -16.57 -1.56
CA ALA A 81 11.21 -16.76 -1.67
C ALA A 81 11.70 -16.79 -3.13
N GLU A 82 10.81 -16.54 -4.08
CA GLU A 82 11.09 -16.51 -5.52
C GLU A 82 10.41 -15.28 -6.15
N ASP A 83 11.02 -14.74 -7.20
CA ASP A 83 10.47 -13.60 -7.93
C ASP A 83 9.02 -13.89 -8.37
N SER A 84 8.08 -13.10 -7.84
CA SER A 84 6.66 -13.38 -7.96
C SER A 84 5.84 -12.11 -8.22
N ILE A 85 4.74 -12.28 -8.94
CA ILE A 85 3.70 -11.27 -9.10
C ILE A 85 2.48 -11.73 -8.28
N ILE A 86 2.01 -10.87 -7.36
CA ILE A 86 0.83 -11.15 -6.56
C ILE A 86 -0.42 -10.82 -7.36
N VAL A 87 -1.39 -11.73 -7.34
CA VAL A 87 -2.72 -11.48 -7.88
C VAL A 87 -3.74 -11.66 -6.75
N ALA A 88 -4.53 -10.63 -6.51
CA ALA A 88 -5.49 -10.61 -5.41
C ALA A 88 -6.76 -9.85 -5.79
N HIS A 89 -7.85 -10.10 -5.05
CA HIS A 89 -9.05 -9.27 -5.17
C HIS A 89 -8.76 -7.83 -4.75
N ASP A 90 -8.09 -7.67 -3.59
CA ASP A 90 -7.55 -6.41 -3.06
C ASP A 90 -6.33 -6.72 -2.21
N LEU A 91 -5.52 -5.70 -1.92
CA LEU A 91 -4.40 -5.78 -0.97
C LEU A 91 -4.67 -4.81 0.18
N THR A 92 -4.80 -5.37 1.37
CA THR A 92 -4.98 -4.58 2.60
C THR A 92 -3.66 -3.92 3.03
N PRO A 93 -3.69 -2.92 3.92
CA PRO A 93 -2.49 -2.37 4.53
C PRO A 93 -1.60 -3.44 5.19
N SER A 94 -2.21 -4.44 5.82
CA SER A 94 -1.48 -5.56 6.44
C SER A 94 -0.80 -6.46 5.41
N ASP A 95 -1.38 -6.64 4.24
CA ASP A 95 -0.79 -7.42 3.15
C ASP A 95 0.40 -6.66 2.54
N THR A 96 0.21 -5.39 2.24
CA THR A 96 1.27 -4.55 1.65
C THR A 96 2.47 -4.37 2.58
N ALA A 97 2.26 -4.33 3.90
CA ALA A 97 3.33 -4.28 4.89
C ALA A 97 4.18 -5.58 4.96
N GLN A 98 3.70 -6.68 4.39
CA GLN A 98 4.38 -7.98 4.36
C GLN A 98 5.13 -8.23 3.04
N LEU A 99 5.03 -7.32 2.06
CA LEU A 99 5.72 -7.45 0.78
C LEU A 99 7.24 -7.42 1.00
N ASN A 100 7.94 -8.34 0.36
CA ASN A 100 9.38 -8.46 0.43
C ASN A 100 10.02 -8.24 -0.95
N GLU A 101 11.33 -8.31 -1.04
CA GLU A 101 12.13 -8.08 -2.26
C GLU A 101 11.84 -9.03 -3.43
N PHE A 102 11.22 -10.19 -3.15
CA PHE A 102 10.82 -11.14 -4.19
C PHE A 102 9.49 -10.78 -4.86
N VAL A 103 8.72 -9.85 -4.30
CA VAL A 103 7.50 -9.36 -4.95
C VAL A 103 7.88 -8.32 -6.00
N LYS A 104 7.77 -8.70 -7.27
CA LYS A 104 8.16 -7.87 -8.42
C LYS A 104 7.01 -7.02 -8.96
N GLY A 105 5.80 -7.24 -8.47
CA GLY A 105 4.62 -6.47 -8.84
C GLY A 105 3.35 -7.12 -8.34
N PHE A 106 2.22 -6.46 -8.56
CA PHE A 106 0.92 -7.05 -8.24
C PHE A 106 -0.20 -6.57 -9.17
N ALA A 107 -1.26 -7.39 -9.25
CA ALA A 107 -2.50 -7.03 -9.93
C ALA A 107 -3.67 -7.24 -8.97
N THR A 108 -4.60 -6.27 -8.92
CA THR A 108 -5.81 -6.38 -8.09
C THR A 108 -7.08 -6.21 -8.91
N GLU A 109 -8.15 -6.94 -8.54
CA GLU A 109 -9.45 -6.84 -9.22
C GLU A 109 -10.11 -5.50 -8.98
N ILE A 110 -9.98 -4.98 -7.77
CA ILE A 110 -10.53 -3.68 -7.39
C ILE A 110 -9.41 -2.68 -7.11
N GLY A 111 -9.77 -1.42 -6.98
CA GLY A 111 -8.86 -0.33 -6.72
C GLY A 111 -8.82 0.68 -7.86
N GLY A 112 -8.20 1.80 -7.58
CA GLY A 112 -8.00 2.91 -8.51
C GLY A 112 -6.68 3.62 -8.22
N LYS A 113 -6.35 4.66 -8.97
CA LYS A 113 -5.08 5.40 -8.84
C LYS A 113 -4.81 5.97 -7.43
N THR A 114 -5.87 6.16 -6.64
CA THR A 114 -5.80 6.67 -5.26
C THR A 114 -6.06 5.59 -4.21
N SER A 115 -6.16 4.31 -4.61
CA SER A 115 -6.29 3.22 -3.65
C SER A 115 -5.01 3.05 -2.83
N HIS A 116 -5.14 2.48 -1.64
CA HIS A 116 -4.00 2.19 -0.76
C HIS A 116 -2.92 1.36 -1.48
N SER A 117 -3.35 0.29 -2.18
CA SER A 117 -2.46 -0.58 -2.96
C SER A 117 -1.69 0.19 -4.04
N ALA A 118 -2.35 1.12 -4.77
CA ALA A 118 -1.68 1.93 -5.80
C ALA A 118 -0.65 2.91 -5.20
N ILE A 119 -0.99 3.54 -4.06
CA ILE A 119 -0.07 4.43 -3.33
C ILE A 119 1.15 3.66 -2.83
N MET A 120 0.93 2.46 -2.27
CA MET A 120 2.01 1.60 -1.79
C MET A 120 2.92 1.10 -2.92
N ALA A 121 2.34 0.72 -4.08
CA ALA A 121 3.15 0.35 -5.25
C ALA A 121 4.11 1.46 -5.68
N ASN A 122 3.61 2.70 -5.73
CA ASN A 122 4.43 3.86 -6.02
C ASN A 122 5.55 4.08 -4.98
N SER A 123 5.22 3.92 -3.70
CA SER A 123 6.19 4.08 -2.60
C SER A 123 7.27 3.00 -2.59
N LEU A 124 6.91 1.77 -2.99
CA LEU A 124 7.83 0.62 -3.11
C LEU A 124 8.54 0.57 -4.47
N GLU A 125 8.18 1.45 -5.39
CA GLU A 125 8.69 1.48 -6.78
C GLU A 125 8.50 0.14 -7.53
N ILE A 126 7.42 -0.59 -7.25
CA ILE A 126 7.09 -1.84 -7.94
C ILE A 126 5.91 -1.64 -8.90
N PRO A 127 5.90 -2.31 -10.06
CA PRO A 127 4.79 -2.22 -11.00
C PRO A 127 3.51 -2.78 -10.40
N ALA A 128 2.38 -2.05 -10.59
CA ALA A 128 1.07 -2.50 -10.16
C ALA A 128 -0.01 -2.16 -11.18
N VAL A 129 -0.93 -3.08 -11.38
CA VAL A 129 -2.14 -2.87 -12.17
C VAL A 129 -3.34 -3.10 -11.27
N VAL A 130 -4.13 -2.06 -11.04
CA VAL A 130 -5.31 -2.11 -10.16
C VAL A 130 -6.59 -1.96 -10.98
N GLY A 131 -7.68 -2.55 -10.51
CA GLY A 131 -8.96 -2.51 -11.21
C GLY A 131 -8.98 -3.45 -12.42
N CYS A 132 -8.46 -4.66 -12.30
CA CYS A 132 -8.47 -5.74 -13.29
C CYS A 132 -9.57 -6.79 -12.98
N PRO A 133 -10.84 -6.56 -13.30
CA PRO A 133 -11.91 -7.47 -12.93
C PRO A 133 -11.70 -8.88 -13.53
N GLY A 134 -11.86 -9.92 -12.72
CA GLY A 134 -11.73 -11.32 -13.13
C GLY A 134 -10.29 -11.84 -13.25
N VAL A 135 -9.29 -11.06 -12.86
CA VAL A 135 -7.89 -11.52 -12.92
C VAL A 135 -7.63 -12.70 -11.98
N CYS A 136 -8.30 -12.77 -10.83
CA CYS A 136 -8.18 -13.89 -9.89
C CYS A 136 -8.75 -15.19 -10.44
N ASP A 137 -9.82 -15.11 -11.23
CA ASP A 137 -10.43 -16.28 -11.87
C ASP A 137 -9.64 -16.75 -13.12
N ALA A 138 -8.95 -15.80 -13.76
CA ALA A 138 -8.22 -16.04 -15.01
C ALA A 138 -6.85 -16.70 -14.79
N CYS A 139 -6.23 -16.56 -13.63
CA CYS A 139 -4.90 -17.10 -13.34
C CYS A 139 -4.90 -18.03 -12.11
N LYS A 140 -3.83 -18.80 -11.97
CA LYS A 140 -3.60 -19.72 -10.85
C LYS A 140 -2.18 -19.54 -10.33
N THR A 141 -1.99 -19.86 -9.07
CA THR A 141 -0.63 -19.92 -8.49
C THR A 141 0.26 -20.84 -9.31
N GLY A 142 1.41 -20.34 -9.72
CA GLY A 142 2.36 -21.02 -10.60
C GLY A 142 2.25 -20.64 -12.07
N ASP A 143 1.24 -19.86 -12.48
CA ASP A 143 1.19 -19.27 -13.82
C ASP A 143 2.28 -18.20 -13.98
N THR A 144 2.77 -18.05 -15.20
CA THR A 144 3.67 -16.95 -15.57
C THR A 144 2.84 -15.73 -15.94
N LEU A 145 3.20 -14.58 -15.40
CA LEU A 145 2.53 -13.31 -15.74
C LEU A 145 3.53 -12.30 -16.28
N ALA A 146 3.08 -11.50 -17.26
CA ALA A 146 3.73 -10.27 -17.66
C ALA A 146 2.84 -9.09 -17.27
N LEU A 147 3.40 -8.13 -16.53
CA LEU A 147 2.68 -7.00 -15.98
C LEU A 147 3.30 -5.69 -16.46
N ASP A 148 2.51 -4.87 -17.12
CA ASP A 148 2.89 -3.55 -17.60
C ASP A 148 2.05 -2.48 -16.89
N ALA A 149 2.64 -1.84 -15.90
CA ALA A 149 1.96 -0.80 -15.13
C ALA A 149 1.81 0.52 -15.89
N LEU A 150 2.62 0.77 -16.94
CA LEU A 150 2.52 1.98 -17.76
C LEU A 150 1.30 1.93 -18.68
N ASP A 151 1.10 0.77 -19.32
CA ASP A 151 -0.02 0.55 -20.23
C ASP A 151 -1.25 -0.05 -19.54
N GLY A 152 -1.12 -0.46 -18.26
CA GLY A 152 -2.21 -1.07 -17.48
C GLY A 152 -2.60 -2.45 -17.99
N VAL A 153 -1.63 -3.28 -18.39
CA VAL A 153 -1.84 -4.59 -19.00
C VAL A 153 -1.31 -5.70 -18.11
N VAL A 154 -2.08 -6.79 -17.98
CA VAL A 154 -1.66 -8.05 -17.37
C VAL A 154 -1.88 -9.17 -18.38
N GLU A 155 -0.82 -9.84 -18.79
CA GLU A 155 -0.88 -11.02 -19.66
C GLU A 155 -0.57 -12.28 -18.86
N ILE A 156 -1.44 -13.29 -19.00
CA ILE A 156 -1.36 -14.56 -18.28
C ILE A 156 -0.82 -15.64 -19.22
N ASN A 157 0.22 -16.33 -18.79
CA ASN A 157 0.92 -17.35 -19.57
C ASN A 157 1.31 -16.84 -20.98
N PRO A 158 2.01 -15.69 -21.07
CA PRO A 158 2.46 -15.13 -22.34
C PRO A 158 3.36 -16.10 -23.08
N ASP A 159 3.33 -16.07 -24.41
CA ASP A 159 4.28 -16.83 -25.21
C ASP A 159 5.70 -16.26 -25.13
N ALA A 160 6.67 -17.01 -25.65
CA ALA A 160 8.08 -16.61 -25.55
C ALA A 160 8.41 -15.29 -26.27
N GLU A 161 7.68 -14.96 -27.33
CA GLU A 161 7.84 -13.70 -28.06
C GLU A 161 7.33 -12.52 -27.22
N THR A 162 6.20 -12.69 -26.58
CA THR A 162 5.61 -11.72 -25.67
C THR A 162 6.48 -11.49 -24.42
N VAL A 163 7.01 -12.57 -23.82
CA VAL A 163 7.96 -12.47 -22.70
C VAL A 163 9.17 -11.63 -23.11
N ALA A 164 9.81 -11.97 -24.23
CA ALA A 164 10.98 -11.23 -24.72
C ALA A 164 10.69 -9.74 -24.97
N LYS A 165 9.48 -9.42 -25.43
CA LYS A 165 9.03 -8.03 -25.62
C LYS A 165 8.95 -7.26 -24.29
N TYR A 166 8.38 -7.88 -23.24
CA TYR A 166 8.26 -7.23 -21.93
C TYR A 166 9.62 -7.13 -21.23
N GLU A 167 10.49 -8.15 -21.36
CA GLU A 167 11.87 -8.08 -20.85
C GLU A 167 12.64 -6.93 -21.49
N ALA A 168 12.56 -6.78 -22.82
CA ALA A 168 13.20 -5.67 -23.53
C ALA A 168 12.64 -4.29 -23.09
N LYS A 169 11.32 -4.20 -22.83
CA LYS A 169 10.67 -2.99 -22.32
C LYS A 169 11.16 -2.66 -20.90
N ALA A 170 11.26 -3.65 -20.04
CA ALA A 170 11.78 -3.50 -18.68
C ALA A 170 13.25 -3.07 -18.68
N GLU A 171 14.10 -3.67 -19.53
CA GLU A 171 15.51 -3.29 -19.68
C GLU A 171 15.64 -1.85 -20.17
N ALA A 172 14.84 -1.44 -21.17
CA ALA A 172 14.83 -0.08 -21.67
C ALA A 172 14.43 0.94 -20.58
N PHE A 173 13.41 0.63 -19.77
CA PHE A 173 12.97 1.46 -18.66
C PHE A 173 14.07 1.60 -17.58
N LEU A 174 14.72 0.50 -17.21
CA LEU A 174 15.81 0.52 -16.24
C LEU A 174 17.00 1.33 -16.76
N LYS A 175 17.33 1.18 -18.04
CA LYS A 175 18.40 1.96 -18.69
C LYS A 175 18.08 3.45 -18.68
N GLU A 176 16.87 3.85 -19.04
CA GLU A 176 16.42 5.24 -18.99
C GLU A 176 16.53 5.79 -17.55
N LYS A 177 16.08 5.01 -16.54
CA LYS A 177 16.19 5.38 -15.14
C LYS A 177 17.66 5.59 -14.72
N GLU A 178 18.60 4.74 -15.17
CA GLU A 178 20.03 4.91 -14.90
C GLU A 178 20.62 6.13 -15.63
N GLU A 179 20.21 6.38 -16.86
CA GLU A 179 20.65 7.56 -17.62
C GLU A 179 20.19 8.85 -16.93
N LEU A 180 18.98 8.87 -16.35
CA LEU A 180 18.47 10.02 -15.59
C LEU A 180 19.27 10.27 -14.31
N LYS A 181 19.84 9.25 -13.67
CA LYS A 181 20.69 9.42 -12.46
C LYS A 181 21.92 10.30 -12.71
N VAL A 182 22.41 10.35 -13.94
CA VAL A 182 23.57 11.21 -14.30
C VAL A 182 23.18 12.67 -14.12
N LEU A 183 21.92 13.02 -14.37
CA LEU A 183 21.43 14.40 -14.32
C LEU A 183 21.39 14.97 -12.88
N LYS A 184 21.45 14.13 -11.85
CA LYS A 184 21.35 14.58 -10.46
C LYS A 184 22.42 15.61 -10.04
N ASN A 185 23.58 15.62 -10.73
CA ASN A 185 24.68 16.52 -10.44
C ASN A 185 24.75 17.68 -11.46
N GLU A 186 23.85 17.71 -12.43
CA GLU A 186 23.78 18.79 -13.40
C GLU A 186 22.95 19.96 -12.85
N LYS A 187 23.31 21.16 -13.25
CA LYS A 187 22.52 22.33 -12.90
C LYS A 187 21.19 22.32 -13.63
N SER A 188 20.13 22.63 -12.93
CA SER A 188 18.80 22.76 -13.51
C SER A 188 18.67 24.10 -14.23
N VAL A 189 18.75 24.05 -15.55
CA VAL A 189 18.73 25.24 -16.41
C VAL A 189 17.68 25.07 -17.50
N THR A 190 16.85 26.08 -17.69
CA THR A 190 15.89 26.11 -18.81
C THR A 190 16.59 26.26 -20.17
N THR A 191 15.88 26.00 -21.26
CA THR A 191 16.46 26.09 -22.62
C THR A 191 16.92 27.50 -23.03
N ASP A 192 16.43 28.52 -22.35
CA ASP A 192 16.84 29.93 -22.52
C ASP A 192 17.97 30.35 -21.54
N GLY A 193 18.48 29.40 -20.74
CA GLY A 193 19.64 29.62 -19.87
C GLY A 193 19.31 30.13 -18.46
N HIS A 194 18.03 30.13 -18.05
CA HIS A 194 17.65 30.49 -16.68
C HIS A 194 17.90 29.32 -15.73
N GLU A 195 18.64 29.57 -14.66
CA GLU A 195 18.92 28.59 -13.59
C GLU A 195 17.72 28.51 -12.64
N VAL A 196 17.27 27.27 -12.33
CA VAL A 196 16.13 26.99 -11.48
C VAL A 196 16.59 26.12 -10.32
N GLU A 197 16.23 26.49 -9.10
CA GLU A 197 16.48 25.69 -7.91
C GLU A 197 15.51 24.51 -7.82
N LEU A 198 16.04 23.30 -7.62
CA LEU A 198 15.25 22.09 -7.40
C LEU A 198 15.12 21.81 -5.91
N ALA A 199 13.90 21.94 -5.40
CA ALA A 199 13.62 21.71 -3.98
C ALA A 199 12.56 20.62 -3.79
N GLY A 200 12.79 19.73 -2.82
CA GLY A 200 11.88 18.63 -2.49
C GLY A 200 10.73 19.04 -1.60
N ASN A 201 9.58 18.41 -1.77
CA ASN A 201 8.50 18.43 -0.79
C ASN A 201 8.66 17.22 0.13
N ILE A 202 8.71 17.43 1.44
CA ILE A 202 8.91 16.39 2.43
C ILE A 202 7.78 16.37 3.47
N GLY A 203 7.45 15.18 3.97
CA GLY A 203 6.57 14.97 5.12
C GLY A 203 7.34 14.77 6.43
N GLY A 204 8.63 14.37 6.35
CA GLY A 204 9.47 14.15 7.52
C GLY A 204 10.94 14.02 7.17
N PHE A 205 11.78 13.89 8.19
CA PHE A 205 13.24 13.77 8.03
C PHE A 205 13.66 12.57 7.14
N LYS A 206 12.88 11.48 7.14
CA LYS A 206 13.15 10.29 6.31
C LYS A 206 13.17 10.59 4.80
N ASP A 207 12.45 11.61 4.37
CA ASP A 207 12.36 11.98 2.96
C ASP A 207 13.57 12.79 2.47
N VAL A 208 14.34 13.38 3.41
CA VAL A 208 15.50 14.23 3.10
C VAL A 208 16.55 13.46 2.31
N GLU A 209 16.84 12.22 2.70
CA GLU A 209 17.80 11.36 1.99
C GLU A 209 17.38 11.13 0.53
N GLY A 210 16.09 10.94 0.29
CA GLY A 210 15.52 10.82 -1.05
C GLY A 210 15.70 12.08 -1.89
N VAL A 211 15.47 13.26 -1.30
CA VAL A 211 15.69 14.54 -1.97
C VAL A 211 17.15 14.71 -2.39
N LEU A 212 18.08 14.49 -1.45
CA LEU A 212 19.52 14.61 -1.72
C LEU A 212 20.02 13.58 -2.73
N THR A 213 19.55 12.34 -2.63
CA THR A 213 19.94 11.25 -3.54
C THR A 213 19.50 11.53 -4.96
N ASN A 214 18.40 12.24 -5.17
CA ASN A 214 17.88 12.61 -6.48
C ASN A 214 18.33 14.00 -6.99
N GLY A 215 19.29 14.63 -6.31
CA GLY A 215 19.87 15.90 -6.73
C GLY A 215 19.06 17.13 -6.34
N GLY A 216 18.17 17.01 -5.37
CA GLY A 216 17.49 18.17 -4.79
C GLY A 216 18.46 19.06 -4.02
N GLU A 217 18.32 20.37 -4.17
CA GLU A 217 19.21 21.39 -3.61
C GLU A 217 18.76 21.85 -2.21
N GLY A 218 17.55 21.47 -1.82
CA GLY A 218 16.98 21.84 -0.52
C GLY A 218 15.54 21.37 -0.36
N VAL A 219 14.90 21.82 0.71
CA VAL A 219 13.50 21.56 1.03
C VAL A 219 12.66 22.78 0.64
N GLY A 220 11.77 22.60 -0.34
CA GLY A 220 10.83 23.61 -0.80
C GLY A 220 9.58 23.71 0.08
N LEU A 221 9.12 22.55 0.58
CA LEU A 221 7.98 22.47 1.49
C LEU A 221 8.20 21.33 2.49
N PHE A 222 8.20 21.68 3.77
CA PHE A 222 8.10 20.71 4.86
C PHE A 222 6.64 20.66 5.35
N ARG A 223 5.97 19.54 5.09
CA ARG A 223 4.57 19.31 5.47
C ARG A 223 4.51 18.90 6.95
N THR A 224 4.55 19.88 7.83
CA THR A 224 4.59 19.65 9.28
C THR A 224 3.29 19.14 9.87
N GLU A 225 2.20 19.11 9.09
CA GLU A 225 0.96 18.44 9.48
C GLU A 225 1.15 16.95 9.80
N PHE A 226 2.14 16.28 9.20
CA PHE A 226 2.46 14.89 9.54
C PHE A 226 2.98 14.73 10.97
N LEU A 227 3.65 15.73 11.54
CA LEU A 227 4.06 15.71 12.96
C LEU A 227 2.86 15.64 13.90
N TYR A 228 1.72 16.18 13.46
CA TYR A 228 0.46 16.16 14.18
C TYR A 228 -0.33 14.90 13.91
N MET A 229 -0.43 14.49 12.62
CA MET A 229 -1.25 13.35 12.20
C MET A 229 -0.71 12.01 12.70
N ASP A 230 0.62 11.88 12.82
CA ASP A 230 1.30 10.67 13.29
C ASP A 230 1.47 10.62 14.82
N SER A 231 0.92 11.60 15.55
CA SER A 231 1.05 11.71 17.00
C SER A 231 -0.29 11.53 17.71
N ASP A 232 -0.27 10.96 18.90
CA ASP A 232 -1.44 10.82 19.78
C ASP A 232 -1.71 12.09 20.61
N HIS A 233 -0.87 13.10 20.49
CA HIS A 233 -0.97 14.41 21.16
C HIS A 233 -0.52 15.54 20.24
N PHE A 234 -0.84 16.78 20.60
CA PHE A 234 -0.32 17.95 19.89
C PHE A 234 1.19 18.08 20.10
N PRO A 235 2.00 18.17 19.01
CA PRO A 235 3.44 18.31 19.12
C PRO A 235 3.84 19.52 19.97
N THR A 236 4.70 19.28 20.94
CA THR A 236 5.29 20.33 21.75
C THR A 236 6.26 21.21 20.95
N GLU A 237 6.63 22.37 21.48
CA GLU A 237 7.63 23.24 20.83
C GLU A 237 8.98 22.53 20.67
N ASP A 238 9.39 21.73 21.64
CA ASP A 238 10.65 20.99 21.60
C ASP A 238 10.63 19.88 20.53
N GLU A 239 9.53 19.14 20.39
CA GLU A 239 9.36 18.13 19.34
C GLU A 239 9.38 18.75 17.95
N GLN A 240 8.70 19.87 17.76
CA GLN A 240 8.74 20.61 16.50
C GLN A 240 10.15 21.16 16.23
N PHE A 241 10.83 21.71 17.24
CA PHE A 241 12.19 22.19 17.11
C PHE A 241 13.16 21.09 16.67
N GLU A 242 13.12 19.91 17.29
CA GLU A 242 13.97 18.78 16.90
C GLU A 242 13.67 18.30 15.48
N ALA A 243 12.38 18.25 15.07
CA ALA A 243 12.01 17.89 13.72
C ALA A 243 12.55 18.87 12.67
N TYR A 244 12.42 20.18 12.90
CA TYR A 244 12.97 21.20 12.01
C TYR A 244 14.49 21.17 11.98
N LYS A 245 15.14 20.98 13.14
CA LYS A 245 16.59 20.89 13.25
C LYS A 245 17.15 19.74 12.44
N GLN A 246 16.56 18.54 12.54
CA GLN A 246 16.98 17.36 11.77
C GLN A 246 16.90 17.59 10.26
N VAL A 247 15.91 18.34 9.80
CA VAL A 247 15.74 18.64 8.37
C VAL A 247 16.75 19.69 7.88
N LEU A 248 17.20 20.60 8.76
CA LEU A 248 18.11 21.70 8.42
C LEU A 248 19.60 21.33 8.54
N GLU A 249 19.95 20.32 9.32
CA GLU A 249 21.31 19.79 9.50
C GLU A 249 21.65 18.68 8.48
#